data_62b838ba75b5be2e6021f51a2a85d4bd
#
_entry.id   62b838ba75b5be2e6021f51a2a85d4bd
#
_cell.length_a   1.000
_cell.length_b   1.000
_cell.length_c   1.000
_cell.angle_alpha   90.00
_cell.angle_beta   90.00
_cell.angle_gamma   90.00
#
_symmetry.space_group_name_H-M   'P 1'
#
loop_
_entity.id
_entity.type
_entity.pdbx_description
1 polymer ?
#
loop_
_entity_poly.entity_id
_entity_poly.type
_entity_poly.pdbx_seq_one_letter_code
_entity_poly.pdbx_strand_id
1 'polypeptide(L)'
;MLILQLAIILAAAKVAGSLSVRLGQPSVLGKLLIGIVLGPSVFGLVKETETLAELSQIGAILLMFIAGLETDIERFKQTGKAATFVGLGGMIMPMVFGYLAGVPLNLTTLQSWFLGLLLSATSVSISVQALKELNQLKSRAGAAILGAAVIDDVAVILALAFLMSLAGEDVHFTAIILKKIAFFAAAILAGWKAVPWFLRKFSSLQVTETVISSALIICLVYAYFAEYAGIAAIIGAYMAGLAISTTNFKHEVFEKVETISYSIFVPVFFASIGVSAQFSGIAQNLGLIVLLSVIAILTKFIGAAAGAKLAGFNRKSSLGIGSAMVSRGEVALILSAIGIESKLLSQDMFACIVVVILVTTVVTPPMMKWFFREAATGE
;
A
#
# COMPACT_ATOMS: atom_id res chain seq x y z
N MET A 1 -14.05 1.28 -25.69
CA MET A 1 -13.82 0.05 -24.90
C MET A 1 -13.73 0.30 -23.40
N LEU A 2 -13.06 1.35 -22.93
CA LEU A 2 -12.88 1.66 -21.49
C LEU A 2 -14.20 1.69 -20.69
N ILE A 3 -15.22 2.39 -21.19
CA ILE A 3 -16.52 2.55 -20.49
C ILE A 3 -17.14 1.18 -20.16
N LEU A 4 -17.13 0.25 -21.11
CA LEU A 4 -17.66 -1.11 -20.92
C LEU A 4 -16.83 -1.88 -19.90
N GLN A 5 -15.48 -1.78 -19.97
CA GLN A 5 -14.59 -2.44 -18.99
C GLN A 5 -14.86 -1.90 -17.57
N LEU A 6 -15.02 -0.59 -17.41
CA LEU A 6 -15.38 0.00 -16.11
C LEU A 6 -16.72 -0.51 -15.60
N ALA A 7 -17.74 -0.58 -16.44
CA ALA A 7 -19.06 -1.11 -16.06
C ALA A 7 -18.95 -2.58 -15.61
N ILE A 8 -18.19 -3.41 -16.34
CA ILE A 8 -17.94 -4.81 -15.99
C ILE A 8 -17.20 -4.90 -14.65
N ILE A 9 -16.12 -4.13 -14.47
CA ILE A 9 -15.35 -4.12 -13.23
C ILE A 9 -16.24 -3.74 -12.04
N LEU A 10 -17.00 -2.64 -12.15
CA LEU A 10 -17.84 -2.15 -11.08
C LEU A 10 -18.92 -3.17 -10.68
N ALA A 11 -19.62 -3.73 -11.66
CA ALA A 11 -20.65 -4.75 -11.40
C ALA A 11 -20.05 -6.00 -10.76
N ALA A 12 -18.98 -6.54 -11.36
CA ALA A 12 -18.34 -7.75 -10.88
C ALA A 12 -17.68 -7.58 -9.49
N ALA A 13 -17.03 -6.42 -9.25
CA ALA A 13 -16.44 -6.11 -7.95
C ALA A 13 -17.48 -5.99 -6.83
N LYS A 14 -18.67 -5.44 -7.11
CA LYS A 14 -19.75 -5.36 -6.13
C LYS A 14 -20.31 -6.77 -5.81
N VAL A 15 -20.53 -7.59 -6.84
CA VAL A 15 -21.03 -8.97 -6.66
C VAL A 15 -19.99 -9.82 -5.90
N ALA A 16 -18.76 -9.83 -6.34
CA ALA A 16 -17.69 -10.62 -5.72
C ALA A 16 -17.36 -10.14 -4.29
N GLY A 17 -17.36 -8.82 -4.06
CA GLY A 17 -17.23 -8.26 -2.72
C GLY A 17 -18.34 -8.69 -1.78
N SER A 18 -19.61 -8.69 -2.25
CA SER A 18 -20.75 -9.18 -1.49
C SER A 18 -20.65 -10.68 -1.19
N LEU A 19 -20.21 -11.47 -2.17
CA LEU A 19 -20.00 -12.91 -1.98
C LEU A 19 -18.88 -13.18 -0.95
N SER A 20 -17.78 -12.44 -1.02
CA SER A 20 -16.67 -12.51 -0.05
C SER A 20 -17.19 -12.28 1.39
N VAL A 21 -18.00 -11.23 1.59
CA VAL A 21 -18.60 -10.92 2.90
C VAL A 21 -19.53 -12.03 3.38
N ARG A 22 -20.36 -12.60 2.50
CA ARG A 22 -21.21 -13.75 2.83
C ARG A 22 -20.42 -14.99 3.25
N LEU A 23 -19.24 -15.18 2.64
CA LEU A 23 -18.29 -16.25 3.04
C LEU A 23 -17.48 -15.88 4.28
N GLY A 24 -17.83 -14.76 4.91
CA GLY A 24 -17.17 -14.29 6.11
C GLY A 24 -15.77 -13.73 5.89
N GLN A 25 -15.41 -13.29 4.70
CA GLN A 25 -14.11 -12.67 4.37
C GLN A 25 -14.28 -11.17 4.10
N PRO A 26 -13.22 -10.37 4.22
CA PRO A 26 -13.25 -8.97 3.81
C PRO A 26 -13.63 -8.79 2.34
N SER A 27 -14.39 -7.73 2.02
CA SER A 27 -14.88 -7.49 0.64
C SER A 27 -13.75 -7.24 -0.34
N VAL A 28 -12.63 -6.71 0.15
CA VAL A 28 -11.42 -6.46 -0.66
C VAL A 28 -10.89 -7.75 -1.32
N LEU A 29 -10.97 -8.89 -0.63
CA LEU A 29 -10.56 -10.18 -1.18
C LEU A 29 -11.38 -10.53 -2.43
N GLY A 30 -12.71 -10.38 -2.37
CA GLY A 30 -13.57 -10.62 -3.52
C GLY A 30 -13.25 -9.72 -4.72
N LYS A 31 -12.98 -8.43 -4.47
CA LYS A 31 -12.61 -7.46 -5.50
C LYS A 31 -11.27 -7.81 -6.18
N LEU A 32 -10.28 -8.28 -5.42
CA LEU A 32 -9.00 -8.76 -5.95
C LEU A 32 -9.18 -10.02 -6.82
N LEU A 33 -9.88 -11.02 -6.29
CA LEU A 33 -10.09 -12.29 -6.98
C LEU A 33 -10.89 -12.12 -8.28
N ILE A 34 -11.92 -11.28 -8.29
CA ILE A 34 -12.68 -11.02 -9.50
C ILE A 34 -11.86 -10.31 -10.57
N GLY A 35 -10.89 -9.47 -10.17
CA GLY A 35 -9.92 -8.88 -11.08
C GLY A 35 -9.11 -9.95 -11.83
N ILE A 36 -8.62 -10.98 -11.13
CA ILE A 36 -7.92 -12.12 -11.74
C ILE A 36 -8.83 -12.85 -12.74
N VAL A 37 -10.09 -13.09 -12.36
CA VAL A 37 -11.07 -13.80 -13.21
C VAL A 37 -11.40 -12.99 -14.47
N LEU A 38 -11.57 -11.67 -14.36
CA LEU A 38 -11.86 -10.79 -15.49
C LEU A 38 -10.63 -10.52 -16.38
N GLY A 39 -9.44 -10.67 -15.81
CA GLY A 39 -8.16 -10.36 -16.45
C GLY A 39 -7.77 -11.32 -17.56
N PRO A 40 -6.63 -11.03 -18.22
CA PRO A 40 -6.13 -11.81 -19.37
C PRO A 40 -5.87 -13.28 -19.05
N SER A 41 -5.63 -13.58 -17.79
CA SER A 41 -5.26 -14.93 -17.33
C SER A 41 -6.41 -15.92 -17.27
N VAL A 42 -7.67 -15.46 -17.24
CA VAL A 42 -8.87 -16.33 -17.18
C VAL A 42 -9.83 -16.01 -18.33
N PHE A 43 -10.64 -14.95 -18.22
CA PHE A 43 -11.62 -14.64 -19.25
C PHE A 43 -11.15 -13.60 -20.28
N GLY A 44 -10.15 -12.78 -20.00
CA GLY A 44 -9.66 -11.74 -20.87
C GLY A 44 -10.68 -10.65 -21.22
N LEU A 45 -11.72 -10.49 -20.38
CA LEU A 45 -12.77 -9.48 -20.57
C LEU A 45 -12.28 -8.06 -20.29
N VAL A 46 -11.33 -7.94 -19.38
CA VAL A 46 -10.66 -6.69 -19.02
C VAL A 46 -9.19 -6.82 -19.34
N LYS A 47 -8.68 -5.86 -20.12
CA LYS A 47 -7.27 -5.78 -20.47
C LYS A 47 -6.62 -4.65 -19.67
N GLU A 48 -5.39 -4.89 -19.25
CA GLU A 48 -4.57 -3.84 -18.67
C GLU A 48 -4.29 -2.78 -19.74
N THR A 49 -4.66 -1.55 -19.45
CA THR A 49 -4.43 -0.39 -20.30
C THR A 49 -3.88 0.74 -19.44
N GLU A 50 -3.10 1.63 -20.03
CA GLU A 50 -2.55 2.80 -19.34
C GLU A 50 -3.64 3.60 -18.61
N THR A 51 -4.77 3.85 -19.27
CA THR A 51 -5.91 4.55 -18.66
C THR A 51 -6.51 3.80 -17.46
N LEU A 52 -6.56 2.46 -17.51
CA LEU A 52 -7.03 1.68 -16.35
C LEU A 52 -6.03 1.75 -15.19
N ALA A 53 -4.73 1.74 -15.50
CA ALA A 53 -3.68 1.91 -14.50
C ALA A 53 -3.74 3.29 -13.83
N GLU A 54 -3.94 4.36 -14.61
CA GLU A 54 -4.12 5.73 -14.08
C GLU A 54 -5.36 5.84 -13.18
N LEU A 55 -6.50 5.30 -13.59
CA LEU A 55 -7.71 5.26 -12.76
C LEU A 55 -7.51 4.44 -11.48
N SER A 56 -6.75 3.36 -11.57
CA SER A 56 -6.35 2.55 -10.44
C SER A 56 -5.51 3.35 -9.45
N GLN A 57 -4.52 4.10 -9.94
CA GLN A 57 -3.66 4.95 -9.12
C GLN A 57 -4.49 6.04 -8.39
N ILE A 58 -5.44 6.68 -9.07
CA ILE A 58 -6.38 7.62 -8.44
C ILE A 58 -7.17 6.90 -7.34
N GLY A 59 -7.58 5.66 -7.55
CA GLY A 59 -8.27 4.85 -6.54
C GLY A 59 -7.44 4.63 -5.27
N ALA A 60 -6.17 4.30 -5.43
CA ALA A 60 -5.22 4.15 -4.31
C ALA A 60 -5.00 5.48 -3.57
N ILE A 61 -4.81 6.59 -4.31
CA ILE A 61 -4.65 7.95 -3.77
C ILE A 61 -5.87 8.34 -2.93
N LEU A 62 -7.08 8.17 -3.45
CA LEU A 62 -8.31 8.52 -2.75
C LEU A 62 -8.56 7.63 -1.52
N LEU A 63 -8.23 6.33 -1.60
CA LEU A 63 -8.32 5.42 -0.46
C LEU A 63 -7.42 5.88 0.69
N MET A 64 -6.18 6.26 0.38
CA MET A 64 -5.23 6.72 1.39
C MET A 64 -5.57 8.12 1.92
N PHE A 65 -6.14 8.97 1.08
CA PHE A 65 -6.69 10.26 1.53
C PHE A 65 -7.81 10.09 2.57
N ILE A 66 -8.73 9.15 2.32
CA ILE A 66 -9.79 8.78 3.29
C ILE A 66 -9.17 8.24 4.57
N ALA A 67 -8.16 7.38 4.48
CA ALA A 67 -7.47 6.86 5.66
C ALA A 67 -6.82 7.98 6.48
N GLY A 68 -6.26 8.99 5.82
CA GLY A 68 -5.73 10.19 6.47
C GLY A 68 -6.82 11.01 7.18
N LEU A 69 -7.98 11.20 6.55
CA LEU A 69 -9.14 11.87 7.14
C LEU A 69 -9.68 11.12 8.38
N GLU A 70 -9.66 9.80 8.37
CA GLU A 70 -10.13 8.96 9.49
C GLU A 70 -9.10 8.82 10.61
N THR A 71 -7.83 9.17 10.37
CA THR A 71 -6.76 9.01 11.35
C THR A 71 -6.96 9.91 12.56
N ASP A 72 -6.79 9.32 13.75
CA ASP A 72 -6.71 10.03 15.01
C ASP A 72 -5.26 10.48 15.24
N ILE A 73 -5.02 11.79 15.14
CA ILE A 73 -3.67 12.37 15.24
C ILE A 73 -3.04 12.16 16.61
N GLU A 74 -3.82 12.18 17.69
CA GLU A 74 -3.28 11.99 19.04
C GLU A 74 -2.77 10.57 19.21
N ARG A 75 -3.54 9.58 18.77
CA ARG A 75 -3.11 8.17 18.75
C ARG A 75 -1.94 7.95 17.81
N PHE A 76 -1.94 8.59 16.65
CA PHE A 76 -0.84 8.51 15.69
C PHE A 76 0.48 9.02 16.30
N LYS A 77 0.48 10.15 16.98
CA LYS A 77 1.66 10.68 17.69
C LYS A 77 2.17 9.74 18.80
N GLN A 78 1.26 9.09 19.53
CA GLN A 78 1.61 8.15 20.60
C GLN A 78 2.20 6.84 20.08
N THR A 79 1.97 6.50 18.80
CA THR A 79 2.42 5.21 18.20
C THR A 79 3.73 5.32 17.44
N GLY A 80 4.40 6.46 17.38
CA GLY A 80 5.62 6.67 16.61
C GLY A 80 6.72 5.64 16.91
N LYS A 81 6.98 5.34 18.21
CA LYS A 81 7.91 4.28 18.61
C LYS A 81 7.48 2.91 18.06
N ALA A 82 6.20 2.61 18.15
CA ALA A 82 5.67 1.34 17.64
C ALA A 82 5.78 1.25 16.12
N ALA A 83 5.44 2.32 15.42
CA ALA A 83 5.58 2.42 13.97
C ALA A 83 7.02 2.14 13.52
N THR A 84 8.00 2.70 14.23
CA THR A 84 9.43 2.46 13.94
C THR A 84 9.83 1.00 14.14
N PHE A 85 9.49 0.40 15.27
CA PHE A 85 9.83 -1.01 15.51
C PHE A 85 9.12 -1.96 14.54
N VAL A 86 7.85 -1.72 14.22
CA VAL A 86 7.07 -2.51 13.27
C VAL A 86 7.63 -2.36 11.85
N GLY A 87 7.88 -1.13 11.38
CA GLY A 87 8.44 -0.86 10.06
C GLY A 87 9.83 -1.47 9.90
N LEU A 88 10.76 -1.19 10.81
CA LEU A 88 12.12 -1.75 10.73
C LEU A 88 12.12 -3.28 10.86
N GLY A 89 11.37 -3.86 11.79
CA GLY A 89 11.26 -5.32 11.92
C GLY A 89 10.68 -5.96 10.66
N GLY A 90 9.63 -5.35 10.10
CA GLY A 90 9.00 -5.76 8.86
C GLY A 90 9.88 -5.56 7.61
N MET A 91 10.90 -4.72 7.64
CA MET A 91 11.85 -4.51 6.55
C MET A 91 13.08 -5.44 6.69
N ILE A 92 13.71 -5.47 7.85
CA ILE A 92 14.99 -6.17 8.06
C ILE A 92 14.83 -7.69 7.84
N MET A 93 13.77 -8.28 8.40
CA MET A 93 13.56 -9.73 8.27
C MET A 93 13.41 -10.19 6.81
N PRO A 94 12.49 -9.63 6.00
CA PRO A 94 12.41 -10.01 4.58
C PRO A 94 13.69 -9.70 3.81
N MET A 95 14.38 -8.60 4.11
CA MET A 95 15.65 -8.25 3.46
C MET A 95 16.71 -9.32 3.68
N VAL A 96 16.92 -9.77 4.92
CA VAL A 96 17.90 -10.80 5.27
C VAL A 96 17.52 -12.15 4.66
N PHE A 97 16.27 -12.58 4.83
CA PHE A 97 15.85 -13.90 4.33
C PHE A 97 15.69 -13.92 2.81
N GLY A 98 15.35 -12.80 2.17
CA GLY A 98 15.38 -12.68 0.72
C GLY A 98 16.81 -12.75 0.17
N TYR A 99 17.78 -12.12 0.84
CA TYR A 99 19.19 -12.29 0.51
C TYR A 99 19.61 -13.78 0.63
N LEU A 100 19.29 -14.42 1.73
CA LEU A 100 19.61 -15.85 1.95
C LEU A 100 18.93 -16.76 0.91
N ALA A 101 17.72 -16.42 0.44
CA ALA A 101 17.05 -17.14 -0.63
C ALA A 101 17.73 -16.95 -2.00
N GLY A 102 18.39 -15.81 -2.23
CA GLY A 102 19.13 -15.54 -3.46
C GLY A 102 20.39 -16.39 -3.62
N VAL A 103 21.04 -16.78 -2.50
CA VAL A 103 22.28 -17.56 -2.53
C VAL A 103 22.13 -18.93 -3.23
N PRO A 104 21.16 -19.79 -2.88
CA PRO A 104 20.97 -21.07 -3.58
C PRO A 104 20.46 -20.93 -5.02
N LEU A 105 19.94 -19.74 -5.38
CA LEU A 105 19.53 -19.41 -6.75
C LEU A 105 20.69 -18.92 -7.61
N ASN A 106 21.93 -18.96 -7.11
CA ASN A 106 23.15 -18.47 -7.78
C ASN A 106 23.06 -16.98 -8.20
N LEU A 107 22.29 -16.17 -7.46
CA LEU A 107 22.24 -14.74 -7.68
C LEU A 107 23.52 -14.08 -7.14
N THR A 108 23.96 -13.02 -7.80
CA THR A 108 25.06 -12.20 -7.25
C THR A 108 24.67 -11.59 -5.89
N THR A 109 25.64 -11.17 -5.11
CA THR A 109 25.40 -10.50 -3.82
C THR A 109 24.41 -9.33 -3.95
N LEU A 110 24.58 -8.52 -4.98
CA LEU A 110 23.72 -7.36 -5.22
C LEU A 110 22.29 -7.76 -5.61
N GLN A 111 22.14 -8.75 -6.51
CA GLN A 111 20.83 -9.31 -6.88
C GLN A 111 20.12 -9.95 -5.68
N SER A 112 20.85 -10.63 -4.80
CA SER A 112 20.30 -11.24 -3.59
C SER A 112 19.78 -10.19 -2.60
N TRP A 113 20.51 -9.09 -2.38
CA TRP A 113 20.04 -7.96 -1.59
C TRP A 113 18.85 -7.26 -2.23
N PHE A 114 18.84 -7.15 -3.56
CA PHE A 114 17.72 -6.58 -4.30
C PHE A 114 16.46 -7.45 -4.19
N LEU A 115 16.59 -8.78 -4.25
CA LEU A 115 15.49 -9.70 -3.98
C LEU A 115 14.94 -9.52 -2.56
N GLY A 116 15.81 -9.38 -1.56
CA GLY A 116 15.42 -9.09 -0.19
C GLY A 116 14.65 -7.77 -0.07
N LEU A 117 15.09 -6.73 -0.77
CA LEU A 117 14.42 -5.44 -0.85
C LEU A 117 13.02 -5.54 -1.49
N LEU A 118 12.89 -6.26 -2.58
CA LEU A 118 11.60 -6.55 -3.22
C LEU A 118 10.63 -7.23 -2.24
N LEU A 119 11.12 -8.21 -1.49
CA LEU A 119 10.32 -8.93 -0.50
C LEU A 119 10.04 -8.09 0.76
N SER A 120 10.69 -6.96 0.95
CA SER A 120 10.43 -6.07 2.09
C SER A 120 9.35 -5.02 1.84
N ALA A 121 9.10 -4.61 0.58
CA ALA A 121 8.10 -3.60 0.27
C ALA A 121 6.68 -4.00 0.71
N THR A 122 5.89 -3.06 1.22
CA THR A 122 4.53 -3.29 1.75
C THR A 122 3.48 -2.57 0.93
N SER A 123 2.28 -3.15 0.78
CA SER A 123 1.11 -2.43 0.28
C SER A 123 0.24 -1.96 1.45
N VAL A 124 0.21 -0.66 1.65
CA VAL A 124 -0.60 -0.03 2.71
C VAL A 124 -2.08 -0.05 2.37
N SER A 125 -2.41 0.17 1.11
CA SER A 125 -3.79 0.32 0.63
C SER A 125 -4.66 -0.90 0.94
N ILE A 126 -4.10 -2.11 0.81
CA ILE A 126 -4.80 -3.36 1.11
C ILE A 126 -5.06 -3.48 2.61
N SER A 127 -4.04 -3.19 3.42
CA SER A 127 -4.14 -3.26 4.88
C SER A 127 -5.11 -2.22 5.43
N VAL A 128 -5.11 -1.00 4.88
CA VAL A 128 -6.06 0.07 5.23
C VAL A 128 -7.49 -0.36 4.94
N GLN A 129 -7.75 -0.91 3.76
CA GLN A 129 -9.09 -1.37 3.41
C GLN A 129 -9.55 -2.50 4.34
N ALA A 130 -8.67 -3.48 4.61
CA ALA A 130 -8.99 -4.56 5.54
C ALA A 130 -9.21 -4.05 6.98
N LEU A 131 -8.37 -3.12 7.47
CA LEU A 131 -8.55 -2.48 8.78
C LEU A 131 -9.88 -1.73 8.87
N LYS A 132 -10.27 -1.03 7.80
CA LYS A 132 -11.56 -0.32 7.74
C LYS A 132 -12.72 -1.30 7.84
N GLU A 133 -12.71 -2.38 7.07
CA GLU A 133 -13.75 -3.42 7.10
C GLU A 133 -13.83 -4.17 8.44
N LEU A 134 -12.70 -4.27 9.16
CA LEU A 134 -12.61 -4.86 10.49
C LEU A 134 -12.87 -3.87 11.64
N ASN A 135 -13.18 -2.59 11.34
CA ASN A 135 -13.34 -1.51 12.30
C ASN A 135 -12.10 -1.27 13.19
N GLN A 136 -10.91 -1.58 12.67
CA GLN A 136 -9.63 -1.45 13.38
C GLN A 136 -8.78 -0.24 12.93
N LEU A 137 -9.23 0.52 11.91
CA LEU A 137 -8.46 1.63 11.36
C LEU A 137 -8.16 2.72 12.41
N LYS A 138 -9.11 3.03 13.26
CA LYS A 138 -8.98 4.03 14.33
C LYS A 138 -8.36 3.49 15.63
N SER A 139 -8.00 2.20 15.67
CA SER A 139 -7.37 1.57 16.83
C SER A 139 -5.90 1.98 16.98
N ARG A 140 -5.32 1.73 18.17
CA ARG A 140 -3.87 1.89 18.39
C ARG A 140 -3.04 1.03 17.42
N ALA A 141 -3.52 -0.18 17.10
CA ALA A 141 -2.90 -1.07 16.13
C ALA A 141 -2.97 -0.48 14.70
N GLY A 142 -4.13 0.05 14.29
CA GLY A 142 -4.29 0.73 13.00
C GLY A 142 -3.34 1.93 12.85
N ALA A 143 -3.25 2.78 13.86
CA ALA A 143 -2.31 3.91 13.86
C ALA A 143 -0.83 3.46 13.77
N ALA A 144 -0.46 2.36 14.44
CA ALA A 144 0.88 1.80 14.36
C ALA A 144 1.19 1.22 12.97
N ILE A 145 0.23 0.55 12.33
CA ILE A 145 0.36 0.01 10.97
C ILE A 145 0.54 1.15 9.96
N LEU A 146 -0.30 2.19 10.02
CA LEU A 146 -0.19 3.34 9.12
C LEU A 146 1.16 4.05 9.26
N GLY A 147 1.61 4.28 10.49
CA GLY A 147 2.92 4.87 10.75
C GLY A 147 4.08 3.98 10.28
N ALA A 148 3.98 2.66 10.51
CA ALA A 148 4.98 1.70 10.08
C ALA A 148 5.11 1.66 8.56
N ALA A 149 4.00 1.75 7.84
CA ALA A 149 3.98 1.78 6.40
C ALA A 149 4.69 3.00 5.81
N VAL A 150 4.48 4.19 6.39
CA VAL A 150 5.22 5.41 5.97
C VAL A 150 6.73 5.24 6.19
N ILE A 151 7.12 4.64 7.31
CA ILE A 151 8.55 4.38 7.62
C ILE A 151 9.12 3.34 6.64
N ASP A 152 8.39 2.26 6.38
CA ASP A 152 8.77 1.19 5.47
C ASP A 152 9.02 1.73 4.05
N ASP A 153 8.10 2.52 3.51
CA ASP A 153 8.22 3.11 2.17
C ASP A 153 9.46 4.02 2.04
N VAL A 154 9.72 4.85 3.04
CA VAL A 154 10.92 5.70 3.05
C VAL A 154 12.18 4.83 3.15
N ALA A 155 12.18 3.84 4.03
CA ALA A 155 13.33 2.97 4.24
C ALA A 155 13.65 2.09 3.02
N VAL A 156 12.63 1.56 2.34
CA VAL A 156 12.77 0.76 1.11
C VAL A 156 13.39 1.60 -0.02
N ILE A 157 12.96 2.85 -0.20
CA ILE A 157 13.53 3.71 -1.25
C ILE A 157 14.98 4.12 -0.92
N LEU A 158 15.29 4.37 0.36
CA LEU A 158 16.68 4.64 0.77
C LEU A 158 17.58 3.43 0.57
N ALA A 159 17.08 2.23 0.88
CA ALA A 159 17.81 0.98 0.63
C ALA A 159 17.99 0.72 -0.88
N LEU A 160 16.98 1.01 -1.71
CA LEU A 160 17.11 0.97 -3.17
C LEU A 160 18.22 1.91 -3.65
N ALA A 161 18.19 3.17 -3.23
CA ALA A 161 19.22 4.15 -3.61
C ALA A 161 20.62 3.71 -3.21
N PHE A 162 20.75 3.09 -2.02
CA PHE A 162 22.02 2.52 -1.57
C PHE A 162 22.47 1.35 -2.46
N LEU A 163 21.58 0.44 -2.80
CA LEU A 163 21.90 -0.70 -3.69
C LEU A 163 22.27 -0.24 -5.11
N MET A 164 21.57 0.78 -5.67
CA MET A 164 21.90 1.37 -6.97
C MET A 164 23.27 2.05 -6.96
N SER A 165 23.62 2.75 -5.89
CA SER A 165 24.96 3.30 -5.72
C SER A 165 26.05 2.23 -5.70
N LEU A 166 25.80 1.06 -5.09
CA LEU A 166 26.71 -0.08 -5.14
C LEU A 166 26.78 -0.73 -6.53
N ALA A 167 25.73 -0.59 -7.33
CA ALA A 167 25.70 -1.04 -8.73
C ALA A 167 26.54 -0.14 -9.67
N GLY A 168 27.05 0.98 -9.18
CA GLY A 168 27.86 1.91 -9.97
C GLY A 168 27.04 3.01 -10.64
N GLU A 169 25.78 3.18 -10.29
CA GLU A 169 24.97 4.32 -10.73
C GLU A 169 25.33 5.58 -9.91
N ASP A 170 25.36 6.74 -10.58
CA ASP A 170 25.61 8.05 -9.95
C ASP A 170 24.40 8.50 -9.11
N VAL A 171 24.25 7.93 -7.93
CA VAL A 171 23.14 8.24 -7.01
C VAL A 171 23.59 9.26 -5.96
N HIS A 172 23.07 10.47 -6.04
CA HIS A 172 23.27 11.48 -5.00
C HIS A 172 22.45 11.20 -3.75
N PHE A 173 22.91 10.27 -2.92
CA PHE A 173 22.21 9.79 -1.71
C PHE A 173 21.80 10.93 -0.77
N THR A 174 22.68 11.92 -0.57
CA THR A 174 22.37 13.10 0.25
C THR A 174 21.21 13.93 -0.33
N ALA A 175 21.14 14.08 -1.66
CA ALA A 175 20.05 14.81 -2.31
C ALA A 175 18.71 14.08 -2.17
N ILE A 176 18.71 12.75 -2.22
CA ILE A 176 17.51 11.92 -2.01
C ILE A 176 16.98 12.10 -0.58
N ILE A 177 17.85 12.01 0.43
CA ILE A 177 17.46 12.20 1.83
C ILE A 177 16.93 13.63 2.04
N LEU A 178 17.64 14.64 1.51
CA LEU A 178 17.26 16.04 1.67
C LEU A 178 15.90 16.34 1.02
N LYS A 179 15.63 15.82 -0.18
CA LYS A 179 14.31 15.94 -0.84
C LYS A 179 13.18 15.35 0.01
N LYS A 180 13.38 14.18 0.62
CA LYS A 180 12.38 13.53 1.46
C LYS A 180 12.12 14.33 2.75
N ILE A 181 13.17 14.75 3.43
CA ILE A 181 13.04 15.60 4.62
C ILE A 181 12.34 16.92 4.27
N ALA A 182 12.73 17.56 3.15
CA ALA A 182 12.10 18.79 2.68
C ALA A 182 10.60 18.58 2.36
N PHE A 183 10.25 17.47 1.72
CA PHE A 183 8.84 17.15 1.46
C PHE A 183 8.04 17.00 2.76
N PHE A 184 8.49 16.18 3.72
CA PHE A 184 7.75 15.99 4.97
C PHE A 184 7.65 17.29 5.77
N ALA A 185 8.71 18.09 5.84
CA ALA A 185 8.69 19.38 6.50
C ALA A 185 7.70 20.34 5.82
N ALA A 186 7.76 20.46 4.49
CA ALA A 186 6.87 21.31 3.71
C ALA A 186 5.40 20.84 3.83
N ALA A 187 5.15 19.53 3.75
CA ALA A 187 3.82 18.95 3.86
C ALA A 187 3.20 19.19 5.25
N ILE A 188 3.97 19.05 6.33
CA ILE A 188 3.51 19.36 7.69
C ILE A 188 3.23 20.87 7.85
N LEU A 189 4.13 21.73 7.39
CA LEU A 189 3.96 23.19 7.47
C LEU A 189 2.77 23.67 6.65
N ALA A 190 2.62 23.16 5.42
CA ALA A 190 1.48 23.45 4.56
C ALA A 190 0.18 22.93 5.17
N GLY A 191 0.18 21.72 5.74
CA GLY A 191 -0.96 21.11 6.42
C GLY A 191 -1.44 21.96 7.60
N TRP A 192 -0.52 22.55 8.33
CA TRP A 192 -0.86 23.39 9.49
C TRP A 192 -1.42 24.78 9.12
N LYS A 193 -0.87 25.44 8.10
CA LYS A 193 -1.18 26.83 7.76
C LYS A 193 -1.93 26.97 6.42
N ALA A 194 -1.41 26.38 5.36
CA ALA A 194 -1.92 26.58 4.01
C ALA A 194 -3.24 25.84 3.77
N VAL A 195 -3.36 24.59 4.21
CA VAL A 195 -4.56 23.78 4.02
C VAL A 195 -5.81 24.41 4.68
N PRO A 196 -5.79 24.80 5.98
CA PRO A 196 -6.96 25.43 6.59
C PRO A 196 -7.30 26.81 5.98
N TRP A 197 -6.27 27.57 5.57
CA TRP A 197 -6.46 28.85 4.88
C TRP A 197 -7.11 28.66 3.52
N PHE A 198 -6.60 27.71 2.71
CA PHE A 198 -7.10 27.41 1.39
C PHE A 198 -8.58 26.97 1.44
N LEU A 199 -8.90 25.99 2.29
CA LEU A 199 -10.27 25.50 2.47
C LEU A 199 -11.23 26.64 2.87
N ARG A 200 -10.88 27.48 3.83
CA ARG A 200 -11.71 28.63 4.24
C ARG A 200 -11.91 29.65 3.12
N LYS A 201 -10.86 29.95 2.35
CA LYS A 201 -10.95 30.93 1.27
C LYS A 201 -11.79 30.39 0.11
N PHE A 202 -11.62 29.14 -0.25
CA PHE A 202 -12.34 28.53 -1.37
C PHE A 202 -13.77 28.10 -1.03
N SER A 203 -14.05 27.79 0.25
CA SER A 203 -15.43 27.51 0.69
C SER A 203 -16.39 28.70 0.52
N SER A 204 -15.87 29.91 0.39
CA SER A 204 -16.67 31.12 0.14
C SER A 204 -17.03 31.34 -1.33
N LEU A 205 -16.53 30.54 -2.26
CA LEU A 205 -16.87 30.65 -3.68
C LEU A 205 -18.32 30.21 -3.93
N GLN A 206 -19.05 30.99 -4.71
CA GLN A 206 -20.48 30.75 -5.02
C GLN A 206 -20.65 29.73 -6.17
N VAL A 207 -19.98 28.58 -6.09
CA VAL A 207 -20.16 27.46 -7.02
C VAL A 207 -20.40 26.17 -6.24
N THR A 208 -20.94 25.16 -6.92
CA THR A 208 -21.27 23.90 -6.27
C THR A 208 -20.03 23.13 -5.86
N GLU A 209 -20.09 22.45 -4.71
CA GLU A 209 -19.07 21.48 -4.22
C GLU A 209 -17.67 22.09 -4.06
N THR A 210 -17.54 23.37 -3.72
CA THR A 210 -16.25 24.07 -3.59
C THR A 210 -15.33 23.44 -2.54
N VAL A 211 -15.87 23.01 -1.40
CA VAL A 211 -15.12 22.39 -0.32
C VAL A 211 -14.52 21.06 -0.78
N ILE A 212 -15.31 20.26 -1.48
CA ILE A 212 -14.87 18.93 -1.96
C ILE A 212 -13.83 19.08 -3.06
N SER A 213 -14.08 19.96 -4.04
CA SER A 213 -13.09 20.25 -5.09
C SER A 213 -11.78 20.75 -4.50
N SER A 214 -11.83 21.63 -3.49
CA SER A 214 -10.64 22.12 -2.80
C SER A 214 -9.90 21.02 -2.07
N ALA A 215 -10.61 20.12 -1.42
CA ALA A 215 -10.01 18.98 -0.72
C ALA A 215 -9.34 18.00 -1.70
N LEU A 216 -9.97 17.74 -2.85
CA LEU A 216 -9.38 16.91 -3.92
C LEU A 216 -8.15 17.60 -4.54
N ILE A 217 -8.18 18.91 -4.77
CA ILE A 217 -7.01 19.66 -5.24
C ILE A 217 -5.85 19.52 -4.24
N ILE A 218 -6.10 19.70 -2.94
CA ILE A 218 -5.09 19.52 -1.90
C ILE A 218 -4.54 18.08 -1.93
N CYS A 219 -5.41 17.09 -2.03
CA CYS A 219 -5.02 15.67 -2.11
C CYS A 219 -4.06 15.42 -3.28
N LEU A 220 -4.46 15.85 -4.49
CA LEU A 220 -3.68 15.63 -5.71
C LEU A 220 -2.35 16.41 -5.71
N VAL A 221 -2.34 17.64 -5.18
CA VAL A 221 -1.12 18.44 -5.03
C VAL A 221 -0.13 17.78 -4.08
N TYR A 222 -0.60 17.27 -2.93
CA TYR A 222 0.26 16.54 -2.00
C TYR A 222 0.77 15.23 -2.61
N ALA A 223 -0.07 14.50 -3.33
CA ALA A 223 0.30 13.28 -4.03
C ALA A 223 1.39 13.55 -5.07
N TYR A 224 1.21 14.60 -5.91
CA TYR A 224 2.19 15.03 -6.92
C TYR A 224 3.54 15.41 -6.31
N PHE A 225 3.55 16.23 -5.26
CA PHE A 225 4.81 16.63 -4.62
C PHE A 225 5.49 15.48 -3.86
N ALA A 226 4.74 14.50 -3.35
CA ALA A 226 5.31 13.28 -2.79
C ALA A 226 6.06 12.50 -3.89
N GLU A 227 5.41 12.27 -5.02
CA GLU A 227 6.00 11.56 -6.16
C GLU A 227 7.23 12.30 -6.71
N TYR A 228 7.15 13.63 -6.86
CA TYR A 228 8.30 14.47 -7.24
C TYR A 228 9.49 14.35 -6.25
N ALA A 229 9.21 14.14 -4.97
CA ALA A 229 10.24 13.91 -3.94
C ALA A 229 10.73 12.45 -3.91
N GLY A 230 10.24 11.57 -4.80
CA GLY A 230 10.54 10.14 -4.81
C GLY A 230 9.91 9.40 -3.61
N ILE A 231 8.72 9.80 -3.20
CA ILE A 231 7.88 9.16 -2.17
C ILE A 231 6.60 8.71 -2.88
N ALA A 232 6.01 7.59 -2.47
CA ALA A 232 4.77 7.13 -3.08
C ALA A 232 3.66 8.19 -2.98
N ALA A 233 2.95 8.45 -4.07
CA ALA A 233 1.86 9.44 -4.16
C ALA A 233 0.79 9.24 -3.07
N ILE A 234 0.53 7.99 -2.72
CA ILE A 234 -0.42 7.59 -1.67
C ILE A 234 -0.06 8.15 -0.28
N ILE A 235 1.24 8.33 0.03
CA ILE A 235 1.68 8.95 1.29
C ILE A 235 1.36 10.44 1.29
N GLY A 236 1.57 11.13 0.17
CA GLY A 236 1.15 12.52 0.02
C GLY A 236 -0.35 12.68 0.25
N ALA A 237 -1.16 11.83 -0.39
CA ALA A 237 -2.60 11.81 -0.20
C ALA A 237 -3.01 11.55 1.26
N TYR A 238 -2.36 10.60 1.93
CA TYR A 238 -2.57 10.32 3.36
C TYR A 238 -2.27 11.56 4.21
N MET A 239 -1.15 12.25 3.96
CA MET A 239 -0.79 13.49 4.67
C MET A 239 -1.77 14.63 4.41
N ALA A 240 -2.29 14.75 3.18
CA ALA A 240 -3.37 15.70 2.86
C ALA A 240 -4.64 15.42 3.66
N GLY A 241 -5.06 14.15 3.72
CA GLY A 241 -6.19 13.71 4.55
C GLY A 241 -5.98 14.01 6.03
N LEU A 242 -4.77 13.73 6.53
CA LEU A 242 -4.38 14.03 7.91
C LEU A 242 -4.42 15.55 8.19
N ALA A 243 -3.98 16.39 7.26
CA ALA A 243 -4.04 17.84 7.39
C ALA A 243 -5.49 18.35 7.44
N ILE A 244 -6.37 17.83 6.60
CA ILE A 244 -7.81 18.20 6.59
C ILE A 244 -8.53 17.64 7.81
N SER A 245 -8.10 16.49 8.36
CA SER A 245 -8.72 15.89 9.55
C SER A 245 -8.69 16.79 10.77
N THR A 246 -7.80 17.78 10.81
CA THR A 246 -7.70 18.79 11.88
C THR A 246 -8.60 20.00 11.67
N THR A 247 -9.31 20.09 10.56
CA THR A 247 -10.17 21.22 10.20
C THR A 247 -11.64 20.92 10.44
N ASN A 248 -12.46 21.98 10.51
CA ASN A 248 -13.92 21.84 10.63
C ASN A 248 -14.59 21.22 9.40
N PHE A 249 -13.88 21.14 8.27
CA PHE A 249 -14.37 20.58 7.02
C PHE A 249 -14.25 19.05 6.93
N LYS A 250 -13.60 18.42 7.93
CA LYS A 250 -13.34 16.97 7.95
C LYS A 250 -14.56 16.13 7.60
N HIS A 251 -15.69 16.38 8.23
CA HIS A 251 -16.88 15.53 8.12
C HIS A 251 -17.50 15.62 6.72
N GLU A 252 -17.68 16.84 6.23
CA GLU A 252 -18.21 17.10 4.90
C GLU A 252 -17.33 16.50 3.79
N VAL A 253 -16.01 16.70 3.89
CA VAL A 253 -15.05 16.14 2.94
C VAL A 253 -15.07 14.61 2.97
N PHE A 254 -15.06 14.03 4.18
CA PHE A 254 -15.05 12.58 4.36
C PHE A 254 -16.26 11.91 3.69
N GLU A 255 -17.49 12.33 4.00
CA GLU A 255 -18.72 11.70 3.50
C GLU A 255 -18.79 11.69 1.97
N LYS A 256 -18.48 12.83 1.34
CA LYS A 256 -18.59 12.96 -0.12
C LYS A 256 -17.44 12.29 -0.86
N VAL A 257 -16.21 12.44 -0.39
CA VAL A 257 -15.05 11.77 -1.00
C VAL A 257 -15.14 10.26 -0.82
N GLU A 258 -15.60 9.78 0.33
CA GLU A 258 -15.85 8.35 0.57
C GLU A 258 -16.84 7.80 -0.43
N THR A 259 -17.96 8.48 -0.66
CA THR A 259 -19.00 8.06 -1.60
C THR A 259 -18.44 7.91 -3.02
N ILE A 260 -17.72 8.91 -3.52
CA ILE A 260 -17.15 8.89 -4.88
C ILE A 260 -16.09 7.77 -4.97
N SER A 261 -15.20 7.69 -3.99
CA SER A 261 -14.08 6.75 -3.98
C SER A 261 -14.55 5.30 -3.98
N TYR A 262 -15.45 4.93 -3.06
CA TYR A 262 -15.95 3.55 -2.95
C TYR A 262 -16.99 3.17 -3.99
N SER A 263 -17.57 4.14 -4.68
CA SER A 263 -18.49 3.86 -5.78
C SER A 263 -17.76 3.46 -7.05
N ILE A 264 -16.63 4.10 -7.36
CA ILE A 264 -15.94 3.98 -8.66
C ILE A 264 -14.47 3.57 -8.49
N PHE A 265 -13.67 4.40 -7.84
CA PHE A 265 -12.21 4.30 -7.93
C PHE A 265 -11.62 3.13 -7.14
N VAL A 266 -12.06 2.92 -5.91
CA VAL A 266 -11.56 1.85 -5.05
C VAL A 266 -11.88 0.44 -5.60
N PRO A 267 -13.10 0.15 -6.13
CA PRO A 267 -13.35 -1.11 -6.83
C PRO A 267 -12.45 -1.32 -8.06
N VAL A 268 -12.21 -0.26 -8.85
CA VAL A 268 -11.31 -0.31 -10.01
C VAL A 268 -9.88 -0.61 -9.56
N PHE A 269 -9.39 0.06 -8.52
CA PHE A 269 -8.06 -0.17 -7.95
C PHE A 269 -7.83 -1.63 -7.57
N PHE A 270 -8.71 -2.22 -6.75
CA PHE A 270 -8.52 -3.61 -6.34
C PHE A 270 -8.69 -4.61 -7.47
N ALA A 271 -9.64 -4.38 -8.38
CA ALA A 271 -9.80 -5.25 -9.54
C ALA A 271 -8.60 -5.16 -10.50
N SER A 272 -8.02 -3.97 -10.71
CA SER A 272 -6.87 -3.81 -11.62
C SER A 272 -5.62 -4.55 -11.11
N ILE A 273 -5.40 -4.63 -9.78
CA ILE A 273 -4.34 -5.47 -9.20
C ILE A 273 -4.53 -6.94 -9.63
N GLY A 274 -5.77 -7.43 -9.65
CA GLY A 274 -6.04 -8.78 -10.14
C GLY A 274 -5.87 -8.93 -11.66
N VAL A 275 -6.26 -7.92 -12.42
CA VAL A 275 -6.15 -7.90 -13.90
C VAL A 275 -4.70 -7.93 -14.36
N SER A 276 -3.78 -7.28 -13.66
CA SER A 276 -2.34 -7.29 -13.97
C SER A 276 -1.67 -8.65 -13.74
N ALA A 277 -2.39 -9.61 -13.13
CA ALA A 277 -1.90 -10.96 -12.93
C ALA A 277 -1.69 -11.72 -14.25
N GLN A 278 -0.44 -12.00 -14.60
CA GLN A 278 -0.09 -12.83 -15.74
C GLN A 278 0.44 -14.17 -15.25
N PHE A 279 -0.24 -15.26 -15.66
CA PHE A 279 0.10 -16.63 -15.24
C PHE A 279 0.86 -17.43 -16.32
N SER A 280 1.30 -16.80 -17.41
CA SER A 280 2.11 -17.44 -18.43
C SER A 280 3.50 -17.84 -17.89
N GLY A 281 3.90 -19.10 -18.08
CA GLY A 281 5.22 -19.59 -17.63
C GLY A 281 5.35 -19.97 -16.16
N ILE A 282 4.29 -19.87 -15.35
CA ILE A 282 4.32 -20.14 -13.90
C ILE A 282 4.58 -21.61 -13.58
N ALA A 283 4.08 -22.54 -14.40
CA ALA A 283 4.17 -23.99 -14.12
C ALA A 283 5.64 -24.46 -13.96
N GLN A 284 6.55 -23.86 -14.70
CA GLN A 284 7.99 -24.21 -14.65
C GLN A 284 8.70 -23.68 -13.40
N ASN A 285 8.20 -22.59 -12.81
CA ASN A 285 8.80 -21.90 -11.67
C ASN A 285 7.97 -22.02 -10.38
N LEU A 286 7.02 -22.97 -10.33
CA LEU A 286 6.09 -23.10 -9.20
C LEU A 286 6.81 -23.28 -7.87
N GLY A 287 7.88 -24.07 -7.81
CA GLY A 287 8.67 -24.29 -6.61
C GLY A 287 9.30 -22.98 -6.08
N LEU A 288 9.82 -22.16 -6.98
CA LEU A 288 10.39 -20.86 -6.66
C LEU A 288 9.32 -19.88 -6.15
N ILE A 289 8.17 -19.82 -6.80
CA ILE A 289 7.03 -18.98 -6.40
C ILE A 289 6.55 -19.35 -5.00
N VAL A 290 6.37 -20.65 -4.72
CA VAL A 290 5.96 -21.13 -3.40
C VAL A 290 7.01 -20.77 -2.34
N LEU A 291 8.30 -21.01 -2.62
CA LEU A 291 9.39 -20.68 -1.71
C LEU A 291 9.41 -19.18 -1.38
N LEU A 292 9.41 -18.33 -2.41
CA LEU A 292 9.45 -16.88 -2.23
C LEU A 292 8.17 -16.35 -1.55
N SER A 293 7.00 -16.92 -1.84
CA SER A 293 5.74 -16.56 -1.18
C SER A 293 5.79 -16.90 0.31
N VAL A 294 6.26 -18.08 0.67
CA VAL A 294 6.40 -18.49 2.07
C VAL A 294 7.39 -17.58 2.80
N ILE A 295 8.56 -17.33 2.23
CA ILE A 295 9.55 -16.41 2.79
C ILE A 295 8.94 -15.02 2.95
N ALA A 296 8.31 -14.49 1.91
CA ALA A 296 7.69 -13.17 1.92
C ALA A 296 6.65 -13.03 3.04
N ILE A 297 5.75 -14.01 3.19
CA ILE A 297 4.70 -14.00 4.21
C ILE A 297 5.29 -14.13 5.61
N LEU A 298 6.09 -15.17 5.85
CA LEU A 298 6.56 -15.49 7.19
C LEU A 298 7.52 -14.43 7.74
N THR A 299 8.46 -13.96 6.93
CA THR A 299 9.47 -13.00 7.39
C THR A 299 8.85 -11.63 7.70
N LYS A 300 7.95 -11.15 6.85
CA LYS A 300 7.25 -9.89 7.08
C LYS A 300 6.31 -9.99 8.30
N PHE A 301 5.54 -11.08 8.38
CA PHE A 301 4.66 -11.35 9.51
C PHE A 301 5.44 -11.40 10.84
N ILE A 302 6.48 -12.21 10.90
CA ILE A 302 7.27 -12.39 12.14
C ILE A 302 8.02 -11.11 12.49
N GLY A 303 8.66 -10.45 11.51
CA GLY A 303 9.43 -9.24 11.73
C GLY A 303 8.57 -8.09 12.26
N ALA A 304 7.43 -7.83 11.64
CA ALA A 304 6.51 -6.79 12.08
C ALA A 304 5.82 -7.13 13.41
N ALA A 305 5.43 -8.40 13.62
CA ALA A 305 4.85 -8.84 14.88
C ALA A 305 5.85 -8.75 16.04
N ALA A 306 7.11 -9.11 15.80
CA ALA A 306 8.19 -8.97 16.79
C ALA A 306 8.42 -7.48 17.12
N GLY A 307 8.48 -6.62 16.10
CA GLY A 307 8.57 -5.17 16.29
C GLY A 307 7.41 -4.61 17.12
N ALA A 308 6.19 -5.03 16.85
CA ALA A 308 5.00 -4.65 17.63
C ALA A 308 5.09 -5.14 19.09
N LYS A 309 5.57 -6.35 19.29
CA LYS A 309 5.78 -6.92 20.64
C LYS A 309 6.81 -6.13 21.43
N LEU A 310 7.94 -5.77 20.81
CA LEU A 310 8.98 -4.93 21.40
C LEU A 310 8.48 -3.52 21.72
N ALA A 311 7.52 -3.02 20.95
CA ALA A 311 6.86 -1.74 21.19
C ALA A 311 5.77 -1.78 22.29
N GLY A 312 5.55 -2.94 22.93
CA GLY A 312 4.65 -3.10 24.07
C GLY A 312 3.21 -3.44 23.69
N PHE A 313 2.95 -3.94 22.48
CA PHE A 313 1.64 -4.53 22.17
C PHE A 313 1.49 -5.92 22.79
N ASN A 314 0.25 -6.28 23.12
CA ASN A 314 -0.06 -7.64 23.54
C ASN A 314 0.17 -8.63 22.36
N ARG A 315 0.21 -9.93 22.65
CA ARG A 315 0.51 -10.97 21.66
C ARG A 315 -0.50 -10.95 20.50
N LYS A 316 -1.80 -10.82 20.79
CA LYS A 316 -2.86 -10.83 19.77
C LYS A 316 -2.76 -9.62 18.84
N SER A 317 -2.65 -8.41 19.39
CA SER A 317 -2.46 -7.19 18.60
C SER A 317 -1.15 -7.21 17.79
N SER A 318 -0.06 -7.77 18.34
CA SER A 318 1.20 -7.92 17.62
C SER A 318 1.06 -8.83 16.40
N LEU A 319 0.34 -9.96 16.51
CA LEU A 319 0.06 -10.85 15.39
C LEU A 319 -0.88 -10.19 14.36
N GLY A 320 -1.88 -9.42 14.82
CA GLY A 320 -2.73 -8.62 13.95
C GLY A 320 -1.93 -7.58 13.16
N ILE A 321 -1.03 -6.85 13.82
CA ILE A 321 -0.12 -5.89 13.17
C ILE A 321 0.79 -6.60 12.18
N GLY A 322 1.39 -7.73 12.57
CA GLY A 322 2.22 -8.54 11.69
C GLY A 322 1.49 -8.96 10.42
N SER A 323 0.24 -9.45 10.56
CA SER A 323 -0.57 -9.87 9.43
C SER A 323 -0.90 -8.73 8.46
N ALA A 324 -1.11 -7.51 8.97
CA ALA A 324 -1.39 -6.34 8.16
C ALA A 324 -0.18 -5.88 7.32
N MET A 325 1.04 -6.18 7.77
CA MET A 325 2.26 -5.81 7.03
C MET A 325 2.65 -6.82 5.94
N VAL A 326 1.94 -7.95 5.81
CA VAL A 326 2.28 -9.03 4.85
C VAL A 326 2.05 -8.63 3.39
N SER A 327 1.04 -7.81 3.08
CA SER A 327 0.67 -7.45 1.69
C SER A 327 1.79 -6.75 0.94
N ARG A 328 1.96 -7.10 -0.35
CA ARG A 328 2.79 -6.36 -1.30
C ARG A 328 1.88 -5.74 -2.36
N GLY A 329 2.35 -4.68 -3.03
CA GLY A 329 1.56 -3.96 -4.01
C GLY A 329 2.41 -3.14 -4.98
N GLU A 330 1.95 -1.93 -5.26
CA GLU A 330 2.49 -1.02 -6.25
C GLU A 330 3.99 -0.74 -6.07
N VAL A 331 4.47 -0.55 -4.85
CA VAL A 331 5.89 -0.28 -4.58
C VAL A 331 6.76 -1.47 -5.01
N ALA A 332 6.33 -2.71 -4.72
CA ALA A 332 7.07 -3.90 -5.14
C ALA A 332 7.08 -4.07 -6.66
N LEU A 333 6.00 -3.69 -7.36
CA LEU A 333 5.94 -3.70 -8.82
C LEU A 333 6.91 -2.66 -9.43
N ILE A 334 6.93 -1.44 -8.89
CA ILE A 334 7.87 -0.37 -9.31
C ILE A 334 9.32 -0.83 -9.11
N LEU A 335 9.64 -1.37 -7.93
CA LEU A 335 10.96 -1.93 -7.67
C LEU A 335 11.32 -3.05 -8.66
N SER A 336 10.36 -3.91 -9.00
CA SER A 336 10.58 -5.00 -9.95
C SER A 336 10.87 -4.48 -11.35
N ALA A 337 10.20 -3.41 -11.80
CA ALA A 337 10.47 -2.75 -13.07
C ALA A 337 11.89 -2.14 -13.10
N ILE A 338 12.27 -1.40 -12.05
CA ILE A 338 13.63 -0.86 -11.88
C ILE A 338 14.66 -2.00 -11.91
N GLY A 339 14.36 -3.13 -11.25
CA GLY A 339 15.25 -4.29 -11.24
C GLY A 339 15.52 -4.89 -12.62
N ILE A 340 14.53 -4.87 -13.52
CA ILE A 340 14.72 -5.29 -14.92
C ILE A 340 15.60 -4.29 -15.66
N GLU A 341 15.30 -2.99 -15.56
CA GLU A 341 16.05 -1.94 -16.24
C GLU A 341 17.52 -1.95 -15.81
N SER A 342 17.79 -2.09 -14.51
CA SER A 342 19.14 -2.17 -13.93
C SER A 342 19.80 -3.55 -14.04
N LYS A 343 19.18 -4.52 -14.73
CA LYS A 343 19.66 -5.91 -14.87
C LYS A 343 19.89 -6.66 -13.55
N LEU A 344 19.26 -6.21 -12.48
CA LEU A 344 19.27 -6.87 -11.17
C LEU A 344 18.24 -7.99 -11.06
N LEU A 345 17.25 -7.99 -11.95
CA LEU A 345 16.17 -8.97 -12.03
C LEU A 345 16.06 -9.51 -13.45
N SER A 346 15.92 -10.83 -13.60
CA SER A 346 15.60 -11.43 -14.90
C SER A 346 14.09 -11.37 -15.19
N GLN A 347 13.69 -11.49 -16.45
CA GLN A 347 12.27 -11.52 -16.84
C GLN A 347 11.51 -12.66 -16.17
N ASP A 348 12.12 -13.85 -16.07
CA ASP A 348 11.50 -15.01 -15.40
C ASP A 348 11.30 -14.75 -13.91
N MET A 349 12.30 -14.13 -13.25
CA MET A 349 12.20 -13.76 -11.85
C MET A 349 11.14 -12.68 -11.62
N PHE A 350 11.01 -11.71 -12.53
CA PHE A 350 9.97 -10.69 -12.48
C PHE A 350 8.57 -11.34 -12.50
N ALA A 351 8.32 -12.26 -13.44
CA ALA A 351 7.04 -12.98 -13.50
C ALA A 351 6.75 -13.73 -12.19
N CYS A 352 7.75 -14.38 -11.58
CA CYS A 352 7.62 -15.04 -10.30
C CYS A 352 7.27 -14.03 -9.17
N ILE A 353 7.95 -12.89 -9.13
CA ILE A 353 7.71 -11.84 -8.12
C ILE A 353 6.30 -11.25 -8.24
N VAL A 354 5.79 -11.02 -9.45
CA VAL A 354 4.41 -10.55 -9.66
C VAL A 354 3.41 -11.53 -9.03
N VAL A 355 3.62 -12.84 -9.19
CA VAL A 355 2.75 -13.83 -8.56
C VAL A 355 2.90 -13.86 -7.03
N VAL A 356 4.14 -13.71 -6.52
CA VAL A 356 4.38 -13.59 -5.07
C VAL A 356 3.65 -12.36 -4.49
N ILE A 357 3.68 -11.22 -5.19
CA ILE A 357 2.92 -10.02 -4.82
C ILE A 357 1.43 -10.35 -4.70
N LEU A 358 0.86 -11.01 -5.70
CA LEU A 358 -0.56 -11.38 -5.69
C LEU A 358 -0.90 -12.36 -4.56
N VAL A 359 -0.09 -13.39 -4.35
CA VAL A 359 -0.30 -14.36 -3.27
C VAL A 359 -0.31 -13.65 -1.92
N THR A 360 0.67 -12.79 -1.64
CA THR A 360 0.73 -12.03 -0.39
C THR A 360 -0.46 -11.09 -0.23
N THR A 361 -0.90 -10.46 -1.31
CA THR A 361 -2.06 -9.57 -1.34
C THR A 361 -3.36 -10.31 -1.01
N VAL A 362 -3.57 -11.47 -1.62
CA VAL A 362 -4.77 -12.31 -1.41
C VAL A 362 -4.80 -12.90 0.00
N VAL A 363 -3.66 -13.31 0.54
CA VAL A 363 -3.54 -13.94 1.86
C VAL A 363 -3.72 -12.94 3.01
N THR A 364 -3.35 -11.68 2.83
CA THR A 364 -3.36 -10.66 3.90
C THR A 364 -4.74 -10.41 4.52
N PRO A 365 -5.85 -10.15 3.77
CA PRO A 365 -7.14 -9.87 4.39
C PRO A 365 -7.70 -11.02 5.24
N PRO A 366 -7.63 -12.31 4.82
CA PRO A 366 -8.00 -13.44 5.67
C PRO A 366 -7.14 -13.55 6.94
N MET A 367 -5.81 -13.36 6.83
CA MET A 367 -4.91 -13.37 7.98
C MET A 367 -5.27 -12.26 8.98
N MET A 368 -5.47 -11.04 8.50
CA MET A 368 -5.87 -9.92 9.34
C MET A 368 -7.19 -10.22 10.07
N LYS A 369 -8.18 -10.73 9.35
CA LYS A 369 -9.46 -11.10 9.93
C LYS A 369 -9.30 -12.12 11.05
N TRP A 370 -8.47 -13.13 10.86
CA TRP A 370 -8.22 -14.15 11.88
C TRP A 370 -7.64 -13.52 13.15
N PHE A 371 -6.53 -12.81 13.04
CA PHE A 371 -5.81 -12.31 14.20
C PHE A 371 -6.50 -11.12 14.90
N PHE A 372 -7.17 -10.23 14.17
CA PHE A 372 -7.93 -9.13 14.77
C PHE A 372 -9.26 -9.58 15.39
N ARG A 373 -9.91 -10.63 14.87
CA ARG A 373 -11.12 -11.21 15.49
C ARG A 373 -10.82 -11.80 16.87
N GLU A 374 -9.67 -12.46 17.03
CA GLU A 374 -9.24 -12.97 18.33
C GLU A 374 -8.84 -11.85 19.31
N ALA A 375 -8.43 -10.68 18.82
CA ALA A 375 -8.10 -9.53 19.66
C ALA A 375 -9.36 -8.87 20.26
N ALA A 376 -10.48 -8.85 19.55
CA ALA A 376 -11.75 -8.27 20.02
C ALA A 376 -12.46 -9.10 21.11
N THR A 377 -12.13 -10.38 21.25
CA THR A 377 -12.74 -11.28 22.26
C THR A 377 -11.94 -11.36 23.56
N GLY A 378 -10.88 -10.60 23.73
CA GLY A 378 -9.93 -10.67 24.85
C GLY A 378 -9.72 -9.37 25.62
N GLU A 379 -10.56 -8.33 25.39
CA GLU A 379 -10.62 -7.09 26.20
C GLU A 379 -11.88 -7.04 27.04
#